data_42c6e27a4a5c5a39a1abb6f713796f83
#
_entry.id   42c6e27a4a5c5a39a1abb6f713796f83
#
_cell.length_a   1.000
_cell.length_b   1.000
_cell.length_c   1.000
_cell.angle_alpha   90.00
_cell.angle_beta   90.00
_cell.angle_gamma   90.00
#
_symmetry.space_group_name_H-M   'P 1'
#
loop_
_entity.id
_entity.type
_entity.pdbx_description
1 polymer ?
#
loop_
_entity_poly.entity_id
_entity_poly.type
_entity_poly.pdbx_seq_one_letter_code
_entity_poly.pdbx_strand_id
1 'polypeptide(L)'
;PRSRGLGDVYKRQGVGATPEGIENNPVMFELLYELPWREERFSSDEWLQTYLKARYGREVSPEIMEAWRALEHTVYNAPKDYQGEGTIESLLCARPGFHLDRTSTWGYSKLFYAPDSTAKAARLFTSVADQYKGNNNFEYDLVDIVRQSNADKGNVLLEEISQSYDRKDKEDFRKQTQQFLDLILAQDRLLSTRKEFSVSSWLNAARSLGTTEEEKRLYEWNASALITVWGDSIAANQGGLHDYSHREWSGLLKDLYYQRWKAFFEQKQAELDGKPAGQEINFYGMEKAWAEKSKAQTLKN
;
A
#
# COMPACT_ATOMS: atom_id res chain seq x y z
N PRO A 1 11.60 -14.33 18.82
CA PRO A 1 13.04 -14.05 18.76
C PRO A 1 13.65 -14.36 20.11
N ARG A 2 14.65 -15.25 20.14
CA ARG A 2 15.41 -15.45 21.37
C ARG A 2 16.10 -14.13 21.69
N SER A 3 15.79 -13.52 22.84
CA SER A 3 16.58 -12.43 23.38
C SER A 3 18.01 -12.95 23.49
N ARG A 4 18.92 -12.45 22.66
CA ARG A 4 20.34 -12.71 22.85
C ARG A 4 20.69 -12.06 24.18
N GLY A 5 21.33 -12.85 25.06
CA GLY A 5 21.55 -12.46 26.44
C GLY A 5 22.30 -11.14 26.58
N LEU A 6 22.16 -10.50 27.73
CA LEU A 6 22.75 -9.22 28.11
C LEU A 6 24.23 -9.02 27.71
N GLY A 7 25.03 -10.11 27.59
CA GLY A 7 26.42 -10.05 27.14
C GLY A 7 26.62 -9.50 25.73
N ASP A 8 25.62 -9.57 24.86
CA ASP A 8 25.69 -9.03 23.48
C ASP A 8 25.26 -7.55 23.41
N VAL A 9 24.47 -7.07 24.38
CA VAL A 9 23.98 -5.68 24.43
C VAL A 9 25.12 -4.70 24.75
N TYR A 10 26.05 -5.07 25.62
CA TYR A 10 27.19 -4.21 25.96
C TYR A 10 28.21 -3.99 24.82
N LYS A 11 28.10 -4.76 23.75
CA LYS A 11 28.96 -4.60 22.55
C LYS A 11 28.31 -3.77 21.45
N ARG A 12 27.04 -3.40 21.60
CA ARG A 12 26.28 -2.62 20.59
C ARG A 12 26.11 -1.19 21.08
N GLN A 13 26.48 -0.24 20.23
CA GLN A 13 26.33 1.18 20.52
C GLN A 13 24.93 1.73 20.22
N GLY A 14 24.10 0.94 19.53
CA GLY A 14 22.73 1.33 19.19
C GLY A 14 22.03 0.27 18.33
N VAL A 15 20.74 0.51 18.11
CA VAL A 15 19.89 -0.26 17.20
C VAL A 15 19.35 0.68 16.13
N GLY A 16 19.41 0.25 14.88
CA GLY A 16 18.87 0.99 13.74
C GLY A 16 18.04 0.09 12.85
N ALA A 17 17.21 0.67 12.01
CA ALA A 17 16.49 0.01 10.94
C ALA A 17 16.72 0.79 9.64
N THR A 18 16.73 0.08 8.53
CA THR A 18 16.75 0.67 7.19
C THR A 18 15.46 0.20 6.49
N PRO A 19 14.34 0.88 6.78
CA PRO A 19 13.08 0.51 6.17
C PRO A 19 13.08 0.91 4.69
N GLU A 20 12.51 0.07 3.87
CA GLU A 20 12.16 0.45 2.51
C GLU A 20 10.74 1.00 2.48
N GLY A 21 10.56 2.05 1.72
CA GLY A 21 9.27 2.69 1.65
C GLY A 21 9.08 3.80 2.68
N ILE A 22 8.01 4.56 2.51
CA ILE A 22 7.67 5.71 3.34
C ILE A 22 6.56 5.36 4.33
N GLU A 23 5.61 4.53 3.91
CA GLU A 23 4.49 4.05 4.73
C GLU A 23 4.97 2.93 5.64
N ASN A 24 5.66 3.32 6.70
CA ASN A 24 6.10 2.37 7.71
C ASN A 24 5.02 2.22 8.77
N ASN A 25 4.90 1.01 9.28
CA ASN A 25 3.93 0.67 10.29
C ASN A 25 4.39 1.18 11.67
N PRO A 26 3.75 2.22 12.23
CA PRO A 26 4.21 2.83 13.48
C PRO A 26 4.27 1.84 14.66
N VAL A 27 3.31 0.94 14.78
CA VAL A 27 3.25 -0.01 15.91
C VAL A 27 4.45 -0.96 15.91
N MET A 28 4.88 -1.42 14.74
CA MET A 28 6.01 -2.34 14.63
C MET A 28 7.35 -1.65 14.88
N PHE A 29 7.51 -0.43 14.40
CA PHE A 29 8.74 0.34 14.62
C PHE A 29 8.85 0.82 16.06
N GLU A 30 7.75 1.23 16.70
CA GLU A 30 7.72 1.56 18.12
C GLU A 30 8.18 0.37 18.96
N LEU A 31 7.57 -0.82 18.73
CA LEU A 31 7.98 -2.04 19.40
C LEU A 31 9.46 -2.40 19.12
N LEU A 32 9.90 -2.30 17.87
CA LEU A 32 11.27 -2.62 17.47
C LEU A 32 12.29 -1.79 18.25
N TYR A 33 12.05 -0.48 18.39
CA TYR A 33 12.98 0.42 19.07
C TYR A 33 12.86 0.38 20.58
N GLU A 34 11.73 -0.08 21.13
CA GLU A 34 11.55 -0.27 22.57
C GLU A 34 12.16 -1.58 23.09
N LEU A 35 12.11 -2.66 22.29
CA LEU A 35 12.61 -3.98 22.67
C LEU A 35 14.05 -4.00 23.23
N PRO A 36 15.04 -3.26 22.71
CA PRO A 36 16.40 -3.26 23.23
C PRO A 36 16.55 -2.72 24.66
N TRP A 37 15.58 -1.93 25.12
CA TRP A 37 15.58 -1.31 26.45
C TRP A 37 14.81 -2.09 27.49
N ARG A 38 14.16 -3.22 27.06
CA ARG A 38 13.40 -4.08 27.98
C ARG A 38 14.29 -5.22 28.46
N GLU A 39 14.34 -5.37 29.78
CA GLU A 39 15.09 -6.44 30.45
C GLU A 39 14.21 -7.69 30.64
N GLU A 40 12.91 -7.51 30.82
CA GLU A 40 11.96 -8.58 31.11
C GLU A 40 11.01 -8.86 29.94
N ARG A 41 10.44 -10.06 29.98
CA ARG A 41 9.34 -10.43 29.07
C ARG A 41 8.09 -9.65 29.47
N PHE A 42 7.32 -9.23 28.48
CA PHE A 42 6.05 -8.54 28.67
C PHE A 42 4.94 -9.22 27.87
N SER A 43 3.71 -8.94 28.26
CA SER A 43 2.52 -9.34 27.50
C SER A 43 2.36 -8.41 26.30
N SER A 44 2.18 -8.96 25.10
CA SER A 44 1.88 -8.16 23.92
C SER A 44 0.58 -7.37 24.08
N ASP A 45 -0.41 -7.92 24.72
CA ASP A 45 -1.70 -7.27 25.00
C ASP A 45 -1.56 -6.06 25.94
N GLU A 46 -0.79 -6.18 27.02
CA GLU A 46 -0.50 -5.07 27.95
C GLU A 46 0.32 -3.97 27.27
N TRP A 47 1.30 -4.38 26.48
CA TRP A 47 2.09 -3.44 25.68
C TRP A 47 1.21 -2.69 24.68
N LEU A 48 0.38 -3.41 23.94
CA LEU A 48 -0.52 -2.85 22.93
C LEU A 48 -1.50 -1.85 23.57
N GLN A 49 -2.08 -2.17 24.70
CA GLN A 49 -2.96 -1.27 25.44
C GLN A 49 -2.23 0.04 25.83
N THR A 50 -1.01 -0.09 26.33
CA THR A 50 -0.17 1.06 26.73
C THR A 50 0.19 1.91 25.51
N TYR A 51 0.61 1.28 24.42
CA TYR A 51 0.92 1.93 23.16
C TYR A 51 -0.27 2.71 22.61
N LEU A 52 -1.44 2.08 22.53
CA LEU A 52 -2.64 2.69 21.97
C LEU A 52 -3.15 3.86 22.81
N LYS A 53 -3.07 3.72 24.15
CA LYS A 53 -3.40 4.82 25.06
C LYS A 53 -2.47 6.02 24.86
N ALA A 54 -1.18 5.79 24.70
CA ALA A 54 -0.21 6.84 24.42
C ALA A 54 -0.45 7.46 23.02
N ARG A 55 -0.67 6.61 22.01
CA ARG A 55 -0.87 7.02 20.62
C ARG A 55 -2.12 7.88 20.43
N TYR A 56 -3.23 7.52 21.07
CA TYR A 56 -4.49 8.26 20.93
C TYR A 56 -4.73 9.27 22.06
N GLY A 57 -3.84 9.34 23.07
CA GLY A 57 -3.91 10.30 24.16
C GLY A 57 -5.12 10.10 25.08
N ARG A 58 -5.72 8.90 25.10
CA ARG A 58 -6.91 8.57 25.89
C ARG A 58 -7.06 7.06 26.10
N GLU A 59 -7.93 6.67 27.03
CA GLU A 59 -8.33 5.26 27.14
C GLU A 59 -8.96 4.78 25.82
N VAL A 60 -8.61 3.55 25.45
CA VAL A 60 -9.03 2.96 24.18
C VAL A 60 -10.36 2.22 24.37
N SER A 61 -11.24 2.36 23.39
CA SER A 61 -12.50 1.60 23.41
C SER A 61 -12.26 0.10 23.19
N PRO A 62 -13.17 -0.77 23.67
CA PRO A 62 -13.07 -2.21 23.44
C PRO A 62 -12.96 -2.59 21.96
N GLU A 63 -13.67 -1.87 21.09
CA GLU A 63 -13.65 -2.11 19.65
C GLU A 63 -12.26 -1.87 19.05
N ILE A 64 -11.57 -0.84 19.49
CA ILE A 64 -10.21 -0.55 19.04
C ILE A 64 -9.24 -1.61 19.53
N MET A 65 -9.34 -2.03 20.80
CA MET A 65 -8.53 -3.14 21.29
C MET A 65 -8.79 -4.43 20.53
N GLU A 66 -10.05 -4.75 20.22
CA GLU A 66 -10.42 -5.93 19.44
C GLU A 66 -9.85 -5.84 18.00
N ALA A 67 -9.91 -4.67 17.36
CA ALA A 67 -9.36 -4.46 16.03
C ALA A 67 -7.83 -4.71 16.01
N TRP A 68 -7.10 -4.14 16.96
CA TRP A 68 -5.65 -4.31 17.03
C TRP A 68 -5.24 -5.73 17.39
N ARG A 69 -5.97 -6.43 18.28
CA ARG A 69 -5.76 -7.85 18.56
C ARG A 69 -5.99 -8.72 17.31
N ALA A 70 -7.01 -8.39 16.53
CA ALA A 70 -7.25 -9.08 15.27
C ALA A 70 -6.07 -8.91 14.29
N LEU A 71 -5.48 -7.71 14.20
CA LEU A 71 -4.29 -7.45 13.38
C LEU A 71 -3.04 -8.15 13.94
N GLU A 72 -2.83 -8.10 15.27
CA GLU A 72 -1.72 -8.78 15.95
C GLU A 72 -1.69 -10.28 15.63
N HIS A 73 -2.85 -10.94 15.71
CA HIS A 73 -2.94 -12.40 15.51
C HIS A 73 -2.98 -12.81 14.04
N THR A 74 -3.06 -11.89 13.13
CA THR A 74 -3.15 -12.15 11.68
C THR A 74 -2.05 -11.45 10.89
N VAL A 75 -2.22 -10.17 10.60
CA VAL A 75 -1.31 -9.38 9.74
C VAL A 75 0.11 -9.30 10.33
N TYR A 76 0.22 -9.20 11.66
CA TYR A 76 1.50 -9.09 12.36
C TYR A 76 2.06 -10.43 12.84
N ASN A 77 1.35 -11.54 12.62
CA ASN A 77 1.77 -12.87 13.03
C ASN A 77 2.23 -13.70 11.82
N ALA A 78 3.21 -13.20 11.09
CA ALA A 78 3.76 -13.93 9.96
C ALA A 78 4.33 -15.30 10.40
N PRO A 79 4.15 -16.37 9.61
CA PRO A 79 4.76 -17.66 9.86
C PRO A 79 6.29 -17.55 10.00
N LYS A 80 6.90 -18.46 10.76
CA LYS A 80 8.36 -18.45 11.03
C LYS A 80 9.21 -18.63 9.79
N ASP A 81 8.67 -19.28 8.78
CA ASP A 81 9.28 -19.55 7.47
C ASP A 81 8.91 -18.48 6.42
N TYR A 82 8.15 -17.47 6.81
CA TYR A 82 7.87 -16.33 5.96
C TYR A 82 9.14 -15.52 5.73
N GLN A 83 9.64 -15.58 4.51
CA GLN A 83 10.87 -14.90 4.07
C GLN A 83 10.58 -14.01 2.86
N GLY A 84 9.58 -13.18 2.96
CA GLY A 84 9.29 -12.19 1.94
C GLY A 84 10.17 -10.95 2.08
N GLU A 85 10.62 -10.40 0.98
CA GLU A 85 11.19 -9.06 0.95
C GLU A 85 10.03 -8.04 0.91
N GLY A 86 9.89 -7.28 1.97
CA GLY A 86 8.85 -6.26 2.08
C GLY A 86 7.48 -6.78 2.53
N THR A 87 6.50 -5.91 2.40
CA THR A 87 5.09 -6.17 2.73
C THR A 87 4.36 -6.85 1.58
N ILE A 88 3.18 -7.43 1.86
CA ILE A 88 2.27 -7.88 0.80
C ILE A 88 1.72 -6.64 0.10
N GLU A 89 2.01 -6.55 -1.19
CA GLU A 89 1.69 -5.39 -2.01
C GLU A 89 0.24 -5.47 -2.51
N SER A 90 -0.37 -4.29 -2.69
CA SER A 90 -1.72 -4.17 -3.26
C SER A 90 -1.71 -4.42 -4.77
N LEU A 91 -2.46 -5.41 -5.25
CA LEU A 91 -2.61 -5.66 -6.69
C LEU A 91 -3.32 -4.51 -7.43
N LEU A 92 -3.96 -3.58 -6.71
CA LEU A 92 -4.49 -2.35 -7.33
C LEU A 92 -3.37 -1.53 -8.00
N CYS A 93 -2.14 -1.63 -7.48
CA CYS A 93 -0.96 -0.90 -7.97
C CYS A 93 -0.17 -1.68 -9.02
N ALA A 94 -0.52 -2.93 -9.30
CA ALA A 94 0.20 -3.78 -10.24
C ALA A 94 0.12 -3.26 -11.69
N ARG A 95 1.09 -3.63 -12.52
CA ARG A 95 0.84 -3.69 -13.96
C ARG A 95 -0.19 -4.78 -14.23
N PRO A 96 -1.25 -4.50 -15.00
CA PRO A 96 -2.37 -5.42 -15.17
C PRO A 96 -2.00 -6.78 -15.74
N GLY A 97 -2.63 -7.81 -15.22
CA GLY A 97 -2.54 -9.19 -15.66
C GLY A 97 -3.60 -10.03 -14.97
N PHE A 98 -3.84 -11.24 -15.49
CA PHE A 98 -4.69 -12.24 -14.82
C PHE A 98 -3.85 -13.14 -13.90
N HIS A 99 -4.50 -13.71 -12.88
CA HIS A 99 -3.88 -14.61 -11.91
C HIS A 99 -2.60 -14.04 -11.29
N LEU A 100 -2.56 -12.73 -11.07
CA LEU A 100 -1.44 -12.09 -10.39
C LEU A 100 -1.44 -12.50 -8.92
N ASP A 101 -0.29 -12.91 -8.44
CA ASP A 101 -0.06 -13.24 -7.03
C ASP A 101 0.79 -12.18 -6.32
N ARG A 102 1.42 -11.26 -7.06
CA ARG A 102 2.29 -10.20 -6.55
C ARG A 102 2.36 -9.04 -7.55
N THR A 103 2.77 -7.87 -7.08
CA THR A 103 2.96 -6.68 -7.93
C THR A 103 4.36 -6.59 -8.50
N SER A 104 5.36 -7.02 -7.74
CA SER A 104 6.77 -7.01 -8.14
C SER A 104 7.39 -8.40 -8.10
N THR A 105 8.52 -8.56 -8.77
CA THR A 105 9.29 -9.81 -8.75
C THR A 105 9.91 -10.09 -7.38
N TRP A 106 10.00 -9.09 -6.52
CA TRP A 106 10.58 -9.14 -5.18
C TRP A 106 9.53 -9.42 -4.09
N GLY A 107 8.25 -9.09 -4.38
CA GLY A 107 7.15 -9.23 -3.44
C GLY A 107 6.83 -10.68 -3.12
N TYR A 108 6.23 -10.90 -1.96
CA TYR A 108 5.78 -12.23 -1.56
C TYR A 108 4.43 -12.55 -2.19
N SER A 109 4.32 -13.77 -2.73
CA SER A 109 3.16 -14.18 -3.56
C SER A 109 1.94 -14.65 -2.77
N LYS A 110 2.06 -14.86 -1.46
CA LYS A 110 0.97 -15.46 -0.68
C LYS A 110 0.59 -14.63 0.53
N LEU A 111 -0.66 -14.25 0.56
CA LEU A 111 -1.29 -13.72 1.76
C LEU A 111 -1.31 -14.83 2.82
N PHE A 112 -0.65 -14.61 3.96
CA PHE A 112 -0.59 -15.61 5.06
C PHE A 112 -1.72 -15.43 6.08
N TYR A 113 -2.62 -14.50 5.86
CA TYR A 113 -3.82 -14.24 6.67
C TYR A 113 -5.07 -14.17 5.79
N ALA A 114 -6.24 -14.33 6.40
CA ALA A 114 -7.51 -14.18 5.69
C ALA A 114 -7.87 -12.69 5.50
N PRO A 115 -8.29 -12.26 4.29
CA PRO A 115 -8.72 -10.88 4.01
C PRO A 115 -9.80 -10.34 4.96
N ASP A 116 -10.64 -11.24 5.51
CA ASP A 116 -11.67 -10.89 6.49
C ASP A 116 -11.11 -10.28 7.78
N SER A 117 -9.83 -10.52 8.10
CA SER A 117 -9.18 -9.99 9.29
C SER A 117 -9.00 -8.48 9.23
N THR A 118 -8.50 -7.97 8.11
CA THR A 118 -8.38 -6.52 7.86
C THR A 118 -9.74 -5.87 7.69
N ALA A 119 -10.68 -6.54 7.04
CA ALA A 119 -12.06 -6.08 6.92
C ALA A 119 -12.76 -5.99 8.30
N LYS A 120 -12.50 -6.92 9.22
CA LYS A 120 -12.99 -6.86 10.61
C LYS A 120 -12.40 -5.64 11.33
N ALA A 121 -11.09 -5.46 11.26
CA ALA A 121 -10.42 -4.31 11.88
C ALA A 121 -10.96 -2.99 11.33
N ALA A 122 -11.09 -2.85 10.02
CA ALA A 122 -11.64 -1.66 9.37
C ALA A 122 -13.07 -1.34 9.84
N ARG A 123 -13.95 -2.35 9.96
CA ARG A 123 -15.31 -2.16 10.49
C ARG A 123 -15.32 -1.68 11.93
N LEU A 124 -14.48 -2.26 12.79
CA LEU A 124 -14.39 -1.88 14.20
C LEU A 124 -13.87 -0.43 14.35
N PHE A 125 -12.84 -0.04 13.62
CA PHE A 125 -12.35 1.35 13.60
C PHE A 125 -13.44 2.32 13.13
N THR A 126 -14.13 1.98 12.04
CA THR A 126 -15.20 2.82 11.49
C THR A 126 -16.37 2.98 12.46
N SER A 127 -16.72 1.92 13.21
CA SER A 127 -17.85 1.95 14.15
C SER A 127 -17.70 2.94 15.30
N VAL A 128 -16.46 3.31 15.63
CA VAL A 128 -16.15 4.26 16.72
C VAL A 128 -15.52 5.56 16.23
N ALA A 129 -15.46 5.78 14.91
CA ALA A 129 -14.75 6.93 14.31
C ALA A 129 -15.20 8.27 14.90
N ASP A 130 -16.49 8.47 15.14
CA ASP A 130 -17.04 9.71 15.71
C ASP A 130 -16.50 9.99 17.13
N GLN A 131 -16.18 8.95 17.91
CA GLN A 131 -15.62 9.09 19.26
C GLN A 131 -14.19 9.63 19.25
N TYR A 132 -13.47 9.43 18.14
CA TYR A 132 -12.06 9.80 17.95
C TYR A 132 -11.88 10.96 16.95
N LYS A 133 -12.95 11.61 16.55
CA LYS A 133 -12.90 12.73 15.59
C LYS A 133 -11.93 13.82 16.04
N GLY A 134 -11.04 14.23 15.14
CA GLY A 134 -9.98 15.21 15.42
C GLY A 134 -8.73 14.61 16.08
N ASN A 135 -8.71 13.31 16.35
CA ASN A 135 -7.50 12.62 16.80
C ASN A 135 -6.66 12.22 15.58
N ASN A 136 -5.61 12.98 15.32
CA ASN A 136 -4.80 12.83 14.12
C ASN A 136 -4.20 11.42 13.94
N ASN A 137 -3.74 10.79 15.03
CA ASN A 137 -3.15 9.46 14.97
C ASN A 137 -4.21 8.38 14.70
N PHE A 138 -5.38 8.51 15.32
CA PHE A 138 -6.49 7.61 15.05
C PHE A 138 -6.99 7.73 13.61
N GLU A 139 -7.15 8.94 13.10
CA GLU A 139 -7.57 9.17 11.72
C GLU A 139 -6.55 8.62 10.71
N TYR A 140 -5.25 8.73 11.00
CA TYR A 140 -4.20 8.08 10.21
C TYR A 140 -4.37 6.56 10.19
N ASP A 141 -4.49 5.93 11.38
CA ASP A 141 -4.62 4.47 11.49
C ASP A 141 -5.93 3.97 10.85
N LEU A 142 -7.03 4.70 11.01
CA LEU A 142 -8.29 4.38 10.33
C LEU A 142 -8.14 4.35 8.81
N VAL A 143 -7.52 5.37 8.23
CA VAL A 143 -7.31 5.44 6.78
C VAL A 143 -6.39 4.30 6.32
N ASP A 144 -5.30 4.03 7.03
CA ASP A 144 -4.35 2.98 6.68
C ASP A 144 -4.96 1.56 6.77
N ILE A 145 -5.74 1.29 7.83
CA ILE A 145 -6.42 0.00 8.00
C ILE A 145 -7.52 -0.21 6.94
N VAL A 146 -8.28 0.83 6.62
CA VAL A 146 -9.29 0.75 5.53
C VAL A 146 -8.61 0.60 4.18
N ARG A 147 -7.47 1.27 3.93
CA ARG A 147 -6.64 1.10 2.74
C ARG A 147 -6.24 -0.37 2.58
N GLN A 148 -5.69 -0.98 3.63
CA GLN A 148 -5.29 -2.39 3.59
C GLN A 148 -6.47 -3.33 3.32
N SER A 149 -7.60 -3.09 3.98
CA SER A 149 -8.83 -3.87 3.74
C SER A 149 -9.33 -3.78 2.30
N ASN A 150 -9.23 -2.60 1.69
CA ASN A 150 -9.56 -2.41 0.28
C ASN A 150 -8.55 -3.09 -0.67
N ALA A 151 -7.27 -3.06 -0.33
CA ALA A 151 -6.23 -3.77 -1.08
C ALA A 151 -6.50 -5.29 -1.07
N ASP A 152 -6.78 -5.86 0.09
CA ASP A 152 -7.10 -7.29 0.22
C ASP A 152 -8.37 -7.67 -0.55
N LYS A 153 -9.39 -6.82 -0.52
CA LYS A 153 -10.59 -6.99 -1.34
C LYS A 153 -10.27 -6.93 -2.84
N GLY A 154 -9.39 -6.03 -3.25
CA GLY A 154 -8.92 -5.92 -4.63
C GLY A 154 -8.25 -7.21 -5.11
N ASN A 155 -7.42 -7.83 -4.25
CA ASN A 155 -6.75 -9.08 -4.57
C ASN A 155 -7.75 -10.23 -4.80
N VAL A 156 -8.77 -10.35 -3.94
CA VAL A 156 -9.84 -11.35 -4.11
C VAL A 156 -10.62 -11.10 -5.39
N LEU A 157 -11.00 -9.86 -5.64
CA LEU A 157 -11.79 -9.49 -6.81
C LEU A 157 -11.02 -9.72 -8.12
N LEU A 158 -9.70 -9.52 -8.15
CA LEU A 158 -8.88 -9.78 -9.33
C LEU A 158 -8.85 -11.28 -9.68
N GLU A 159 -8.81 -12.15 -8.69
CA GLU A 159 -8.91 -13.58 -8.94
C GLU A 159 -10.29 -13.97 -9.48
N GLU A 160 -11.37 -13.41 -8.96
CA GLU A 160 -12.73 -13.60 -9.51
C GLU A 160 -12.84 -13.13 -10.97
N ILE A 161 -12.24 -11.98 -11.29
CA ILE A 161 -12.14 -11.44 -12.66
C ILE A 161 -11.39 -12.40 -13.57
N SER A 162 -10.24 -12.92 -13.12
CA SER A 162 -9.43 -13.87 -13.87
C SER A 162 -10.24 -15.13 -14.19
N GLN A 163 -10.92 -15.67 -13.21
CA GLN A 163 -11.77 -16.86 -13.36
C GLN A 163 -12.97 -16.61 -14.30
N SER A 164 -13.60 -15.44 -14.25
CA SER A 164 -14.71 -15.11 -15.16
C SER A 164 -14.22 -14.99 -16.62
N TYR A 165 -13.03 -14.43 -16.81
CA TYR A 165 -12.39 -14.39 -18.13
C TYR A 165 -12.10 -15.79 -18.68
N ASP A 166 -11.53 -16.68 -17.86
CA ASP A 166 -11.22 -18.07 -18.25
C ASP A 166 -12.48 -18.86 -18.65
N ARG A 167 -13.56 -18.67 -17.91
CA ARG A 167 -14.88 -19.25 -18.22
C ARG A 167 -15.57 -18.59 -19.42
N LYS A 168 -15.01 -17.48 -19.94
CA LYS A 168 -15.62 -16.64 -20.98
C LYS A 168 -16.99 -16.07 -20.58
N ASP A 169 -17.18 -15.83 -19.30
CA ASP A 169 -18.39 -15.20 -18.75
C ASP A 169 -18.30 -13.69 -18.90
N LYS A 170 -18.87 -13.19 -20.00
CA LYS A 170 -18.81 -11.78 -20.37
C LYS A 170 -19.54 -10.85 -19.40
N GLU A 171 -20.62 -11.33 -18.80
CA GLU A 171 -21.46 -10.53 -17.91
C GLU A 171 -20.77 -10.35 -16.56
N ASP A 172 -20.35 -11.46 -15.94
CA ASP A 172 -19.60 -11.43 -14.68
C ASP A 172 -18.27 -10.67 -14.86
N PHE A 173 -17.55 -10.91 -15.95
CA PHE A 173 -16.32 -10.18 -16.23
C PHE A 173 -16.56 -8.66 -16.27
N ARG A 174 -17.55 -8.18 -17.01
CA ARG A 174 -17.88 -6.75 -17.10
C ARG A 174 -18.24 -6.16 -15.73
N LYS A 175 -19.07 -6.85 -14.98
CA LYS A 175 -19.50 -6.43 -13.64
C LYS A 175 -18.33 -6.33 -12.66
N GLN A 176 -17.50 -7.37 -12.59
CA GLN A 176 -16.38 -7.47 -11.67
C GLN A 176 -15.25 -6.48 -12.02
N THR A 177 -14.94 -6.31 -13.31
CA THR A 177 -13.95 -5.30 -13.75
C THR A 177 -14.40 -3.89 -13.41
N GLN A 178 -15.70 -3.57 -13.57
CA GLN A 178 -16.22 -2.28 -13.13
C GLN A 178 -16.08 -2.09 -11.61
N GLN A 179 -16.40 -3.12 -10.82
CA GLN A 179 -16.21 -3.07 -9.36
C GLN A 179 -14.76 -2.85 -8.95
N PHE A 180 -13.80 -3.45 -9.67
CA PHE A 180 -12.38 -3.26 -9.44
C PHE A 180 -11.92 -1.82 -9.75
N LEU A 181 -12.37 -1.29 -10.87
CA LEU A 181 -12.09 0.10 -11.25
C LEU A 181 -12.70 1.10 -10.26
N ASP A 182 -13.94 0.85 -9.82
CA ASP A 182 -14.59 1.67 -8.80
C ASP A 182 -13.87 1.60 -7.45
N LEU A 183 -13.31 0.44 -7.10
CA LEU A 183 -12.51 0.25 -5.90
C LEU A 183 -11.23 1.09 -5.94
N ILE A 184 -10.51 1.12 -7.07
CA ILE A 184 -9.33 1.99 -7.24
C ILE A 184 -9.70 3.47 -7.02
N LEU A 185 -10.82 3.92 -7.61
CA LEU A 185 -11.26 5.30 -7.42
C LEU A 185 -11.75 5.60 -6.00
N ALA A 186 -12.36 4.63 -5.33
CA ALA A 186 -12.73 4.75 -3.92
C ALA A 186 -11.50 4.85 -3.02
N GLN A 187 -10.48 4.03 -3.29
CA GLN A 187 -9.19 4.07 -2.61
C GLN A 187 -8.49 5.42 -2.79
N ASP A 188 -8.46 5.94 -4.02
CA ASP A 188 -7.90 7.26 -4.31
C ASP A 188 -8.60 8.36 -3.49
N ARG A 189 -9.94 8.33 -3.41
CA ARG A 189 -10.71 9.29 -2.59
C ARG A 189 -10.42 9.15 -1.11
N LEU A 190 -10.36 7.93 -0.58
CA LEU A 190 -10.00 7.68 0.82
C LEU A 190 -8.63 8.29 1.15
N LEU A 191 -7.63 7.96 0.35
CA LEU A 191 -6.25 8.39 0.58
C LEU A 191 -6.05 9.89 0.37
N SER A 192 -6.90 10.55 -0.43
CA SER A 192 -6.87 12.01 -0.60
C SER A 192 -7.24 12.78 0.66
N THR A 193 -7.84 12.12 1.66
CA THR A 193 -8.16 12.73 2.96
C THR A 193 -6.94 12.98 3.83
N ARG A 194 -5.80 12.39 3.49
CA ARG A 194 -4.55 12.48 4.27
C ARG A 194 -3.36 12.84 3.36
N LYS A 195 -2.61 13.87 3.77
CA LYS A 195 -1.42 14.31 3.03
C LYS A 195 -0.32 13.24 2.97
N GLU A 196 -0.24 12.37 3.97
CA GLU A 196 0.73 11.28 4.07
C GLU A 196 0.57 10.27 2.93
N PHE A 197 -0.66 10.10 2.42
CA PHE A 197 -1.00 9.19 1.33
C PHE A 197 -1.26 9.91 0.00
N SER A 198 -0.71 11.12 -0.18
CA SER A 198 -0.88 11.91 -1.41
C SER A 198 0.41 11.99 -2.20
N VAL A 199 0.35 11.66 -3.48
CA VAL A 199 1.50 11.83 -4.40
C VAL A 199 1.96 13.28 -4.49
N SER A 200 1.05 14.24 -4.30
CA SER A 200 1.40 15.66 -4.29
C SER A 200 2.35 16.02 -3.16
N SER A 201 2.24 15.37 -1.99
CA SER A 201 3.16 15.60 -0.87
C SER A 201 4.58 15.19 -1.22
N TRP A 202 4.74 14.04 -1.85
CA TRP A 202 6.02 13.54 -2.34
C TRP A 202 6.65 14.47 -3.40
N LEU A 203 5.88 14.83 -4.41
CA LEU A 203 6.34 15.67 -5.50
C LEU A 203 6.67 17.10 -5.04
N ASN A 204 5.85 17.68 -4.17
CA ASN A 204 6.11 19.00 -3.60
C ASN A 204 7.35 19.00 -2.69
N ALA A 205 7.57 17.93 -1.90
CA ALA A 205 8.77 17.81 -1.10
C ALA A 205 10.04 17.79 -1.98
N ALA A 206 10.04 17.00 -3.05
CA ALA A 206 11.14 16.97 -4.01
C ALA A 206 11.34 18.34 -4.69
N ARG A 207 10.27 18.97 -5.14
CA ARG A 207 10.29 20.29 -5.77
C ARG A 207 10.87 21.37 -4.84
N SER A 208 10.59 21.29 -3.54
CA SER A 208 11.05 22.26 -2.55
C SER A 208 12.57 22.28 -2.33
N LEU A 209 13.28 21.24 -2.78
CA LEU A 209 14.74 21.18 -2.71
C LEU A 209 15.43 22.01 -3.80
N GLY A 210 14.71 22.37 -4.86
CA GLY A 210 15.27 23.19 -5.95
C GLY A 210 15.28 24.68 -5.60
N THR A 211 16.34 25.38 -6.01
CA THR A 211 16.49 26.84 -5.84
C THR A 211 16.03 27.61 -7.08
N THR A 212 16.18 27.00 -8.27
CA THR A 212 15.69 27.54 -9.54
C THR A 212 14.47 26.77 -10.03
N GLU A 213 13.69 27.38 -10.95
CA GLU A 213 12.55 26.66 -11.54
C GLU A 213 12.96 25.45 -12.39
N GLU A 214 14.17 25.46 -12.92
CA GLU A 214 14.72 24.32 -13.66
C GLU A 214 15.04 23.16 -12.70
N GLU A 215 15.72 23.43 -11.58
CA GLU A 215 15.98 22.43 -10.53
C GLU A 215 14.70 21.88 -9.93
N LYS A 216 13.73 22.74 -9.65
CA LYS A 216 12.42 22.31 -9.12
C LYS A 216 11.71 21.34 -10.08
N ARG A 217 11.73 21.61 -11.38
CA ARG A 217 11.17 20.70 -12.40
C ARG A 217 11.94 19.40 -12.50
N LEU A 218 13.29 19.47 -12.45
CA LEU A 218 14.14 18.28 -12.51
C LEU A 218 13.90 17.38 -11.30
N TYR A 219 13.83 17.93 -10.09
CA TYR A 219 13.61 17.15 -8.87
C TYR A 219 12.21 16.56 -8.81
N GLU A 220 11.19 17.30 -9.24
CA GLU A 220 9.83 16.78 -9.38
C GLU A 220 9.78 15.63 -10.40
N TRP A 221 10.44 15.78 -11.54
CA TRP A 221 10.52 14.72 -12.55
C TRP A 221 11.26 13.48 -12.01
N ASN A 222 12.39 13.64 -11.32
CA ASN A 222 13.12 12.54 -10.69
C ASN A 222 12.23 11.79 -9.67
N ALA A 223 11.50 12.53 -8.85
CA ALA A 223 10.60 11.96 -7.87
C ALA A 223 9.43 11.21 -8.52
N SER A 224 8.90 11.72 -9.64
CA SER A 224 7.88 11.07 -10.45
C SER A 224 8.41 9.81 -11.13
N ALA A 225 9.60 9.89 -11.71
CA ALA A 225 10.23 8.78 -12.41
C ALA A 225 10.52 7.60 -11.47
N LEU A 226 11.01 7.86 -10.26
CA LEU A 226 11.30 6.81 -9.27
C LEU A 226 10.09 5.93 -8.98
N ILE A 227 8.93 6.53 -8.77
CA ILE A 227 7.70 5.82 -8.39
C ILE A 227 6.87 5.33 -9.59
N THR A 228 7.39 5.44 -10.80
CA THR A 228 6.70 4.99 -12.03
C THR A 228 7.64 4.22 -12.94
N VAL A 229 8.37 4.87 -13.83
CA VAL A 229 9.26 4.19 -14.79
C VAL A 229 10.51 3.59 -14.14
N TRP A 230 10.98 4.16 -13.06
CA TRP A 230 12.18 3.83 -12.29
C TRP A 230 13.45 3.62 -13.13
N GLY A 231 13.41 2.74 -14.11
CA GLY A 231 14.49 2.44 -15.04
C GLY A 231 14.19 2.84 -16.49
N ASP A 232 15.05 2.41 -17.41
CA ASP A 232 14.75 2.47 -18.84
C ASP A 232 13.70 1.41 -19.24
N SER A 233 13.28 1.42 -20.51
CA SER A 233 12.25 0.49 -20.98
C SER A 233 12.65 -0.97 -20.89
N ILE A 234 13.95 -1.30 -20.97
CA ILE A 234 14.46 -2.67 -20.86
C ILE A 234 14.43 -3.09 -19.38
N ALA A 235 14.99 -2.26 -18.50
CA ALA A 235 15.00 -2.51 -17.06
C ALA A 235 13.57 -2.63 -16.50
N ALA A 236 12.66 -1.75 -16.94
CA ALA A 236 11.27 -1.77 -16.49
C ALA A 236 10.48 -2.98 -17.02
N ASN A 237 10.61 -3.34 -18.30
CA ASN A 237 9.78 -4.40 -18.90
C ASN A 237 10.35 -5.80 -18.72
N GLN A 238 11.66 -5.96 -18.65
CA GLN A 238 12.34 -7.25 -18.53
C GLN A 238 12.93 -7.48 -17.14
N GLY A 239 13.41 -6.41 -16.48
CA GLY A 239 14.03 -6.48 -15.15
C GLY A 239 13.07 -6.22 -14.00
N GLY A 240 11.83 -5.80 -14.26
CA GLY A 240 10.83 -5.49 -13.23
C GLY A 240 11.11 -4.19 -12.46
N LEU A 241 12.04 -3.34 -12.92
CA LEU A 241 12.35 -2.06 -12.28
C LEU A 241 11.34 -0.99 -12.72
N HIS A 242 10.19 -0.99 -12.09
CA HIS A 242 9.13 0.01 -12.25
C HIS A 242 8.36 0.15 -10.94
N ASP A 243 7.62 1.24 -10.80
CA ASP A 243 6.72 1.50 -9.67
C ASP A 243 7.39 1.26 -8.29
N TYR A 244 8.53 1.91 -8.03
CA TYR A 244 9.28 1.67 -6.78
C TYR A 244 8.38 1.69 -5.55
N SER A 245 8.39 0.58 -4.79
CA SER A 245 7.55 0.29 -3.61
C SER A 245 6.03 0.33 -3.88
N HIS A 246 5.57 0.26 -5.12
CA HIS A 246 4.15 0.17 -5.50
C HIS A 246 3.24 1.07 -4.66
N ARG A 247 3.53 2.38 -4.69
CA ARG A 247 2.91 3.39 -3.83
C ARG A 247 1.42 3.48 -4.02
N GLU A 248 0.69 3.12 -2.99
CA GLU A 248 -0.76 3.26 -2.95
C GLU A 248 -1.13 4.67 -2.49
N TRP A 249 -0.95 5.66 -3.39
CA TRP A 249 -1.17 7.07 -3.11
C TRP A 249 -2.28 7.67 -3.95
N SER A 250 -3.07 8.56 -3.32
CA SER A 250 -4.02 9.41 -4.02
C SER A 250 -3.33 10.23 -5.10
N GLY A 251 -3.96 10.34 -6.25
CA GLY A 251 -3.43 10.93 -7.47
C GLY A 251 -2.67 9.93 -8.33
N LEU A 252 -1.85 9.06 -7.77
CA LEU A 252 -1.18 7.99 -8.50
C LEU A 252 -2.18 6.87 -8.87
N LEU A 253 -3.01 6.46 -7.92
CA LEU A 253 -4.07 5.47 -8.12
C LEU A 253 -5.01 5.87 -9.26
N LYS A 254 -5.58 7.07 -9.20
CA LYS A 254 -6.54 7.55 -10.20
C LYS A 254 -5.89 7.86 -11.55
N ASP A 255 -4.73 8.52 -11.55
CA ASP A 255 -4.16 9.09 -12.76
C ASP A 255 -3.27 8.11 -13.53
N LEU A 256 -2.78 7.04 -12.88
CA LEU A 256 -1.93 6.03 -13.51
C LEU A 256 -2.51 4.62 -13.40
N TYR A 257 -2.67 4.08 -12.19
CA TYR A 257 -3.04 2.66 -12.03
C TYR A 257 -4.44 2.38 -12.56
N TYR A 258 -5.41 3.24 -12.28
CA TYR A 258 -6.74 3.13 -12.88
C TYR A 258 -6.69 3.11 -14.39
N GLN A 259 -5.86 3.95 -15.03
CA GLN A 259 -5.77 4.00 -16.48
C GLN A 259 -5.15 2.73 -17.07
N ARG A 260 -4.15 2.15 -16.39
CA ARG A 260 -3.55 0.86 -16.78
C ARG A 260 -4.59 -0.27 -16.74
N TRP A 261 -5.29 -0.41 -15.60
CA TRP A 261 -6.32 -1.43 -15.43
C TRP A 261 -7.50 -1.26 -16.38
N LYS A 262 -7.95 -0.03 -16.58
CA LYS A 262 -9.01 0.28 -17.54
C LYS A 262 -8.65 -0.16 -18.96
N ALA A 263 -7.48 0.23 -19.45
CA ALA A 263 -7.01 -0.16 -20.78
C ALA A 263 -6.94 -1.70 -20.95
N PHE A 264 -6.44 -2.39 -19.92
CA PHE A 264 -6.36 -3.85 -19.92
C PHE A 264 -7.75 -4.50 -19.96
N PHE A 265 -8.66 -4.10 -19.10
CA PHE A 265 -10.00 -4.67 -19.04
C PHE A 265 -10.82 -4.38 -20.30
N GLU A 266 -10.70 -3.18 -20.90
CA GLU A 266 -11.33 -2.84 -22.16
C GLU A 266 -10.83 -3.72 -23.32
N GLN A 267 -9.52 -3.98 -23.37
CA GLN A 267 -8.94 -4.89 -24.35
C GLN A 267 -9.46 -6.32 -24.16
N LYS A 268 -9.44 -6.82 -22.91
CA LYS A 268 -9.89 -8.19 -22.60
C LYS A 268 -11.40 -8.38 -22.80
N GLN A 269 -12.21 -7.38 -22.52
CA GLN A 269 -13.64 -7.39 -22.87
C GLN A 269 -13.86 -7.46 -24.39
N ALA A 270 -13.07 -6.71 -25.16
CA ALA A 270 -13.16 -6.75 -26.61
C ALA A 270 -12.79 -8.13 -27.17
N GLU A 271 -11.78 -8.79 -26.60
CA GLU A 271 -11.41 -10.18 -26.96
C GLU A 271 -12.56 -11.15 -26.64
N LEU A 272 -13.18 -11.04 -25.47
CA LEU A 272 -14.37 -11.83 -25.11
C LEU A 272 -15.55 -11.59 -26.08
N ASP A 273 -15.68 -10.38 -26.59
CA ASP A 273 -16.72 -10.00 -27.56
C ASP A 273 -16.41 -10.46 -29.01
N GLY A 274 -15.30 -11.19 -29.19
CA GLY A 274 -14.89 -11.77 -30.48
C GLY A 274 -14.16 -10.81 -31.39
N LYS A 275 -13.69 -9.67 -30.87
CA LYS A 275 -12.81 -8.77 -31.64
C LYS A 275 -11.40 -9.34 -31.70
N PRO A 276 -10.63 -9.05 -32.77
CA PRO A 276 -9.23 -9.45 -32.83
C PRO A 276 -8.44 -8.93 -31.60
N ALA A 277 -7.45 -9.72 -31.18
CA ALA A 277 -6.55 -9.29 -30.10
C ALA A 277 -5.93 -7.92 -30.49
N GLY A 278 -6.01 -6.97 -29.56
CA GLY A 278 -5.44 -5.65 -29.73
C GLY A 278 -3.91 -5.68 -29.73
N GLN A 279 -3.29 -4.55 -30.03
CA GLN A 279 -1.85 -4.40 -29.82
C GLN A 279 -1.51 -4.51 -28.34
N GLU A 280 -0.31 -4.99 -28.04
CA GLU A 280 0.21 -5.03 -26.67
C GLU A 280 0.15 -3.63 -26.01
N ILE A 281 -0.36 -3.58 -24.79
CA ILE A 281 -0.49 -2.32 -24.06
C ILE A 281 0.90 -1.85 -23.62
N ASN A 282 1.28 -0.67 -24.06
CA ASN A 282 2.56 -0.06 -23.69
C ASN A 282 2.47 0.60 -22.30
N PHE A 283 2.54 -0.21 -21.23
CA PHE A 283 2.50 0.29 -19.85
C PHE A 283 3.65 1.26 -19.56
N TYR A 284 4.88 0.96 -20.02
CA TYR A 284 6.01 1.88 -19.88
C TYR A 284 5.74 3.26 -20.50
N GLY A 285 5.10 3.29 -21.67
CA GLY A 285 4.72 4.55 -22.31
C GLY A 285 3.70 5.34 -21.48
N MET A 286 2.74 4.68 -20.82
CA MET A 286 1.77 5.33 -19.93
C MET A 286 2.46 5.90 -18.68
N GLU A 287 3.35 5.15 -18.07
CA GLU A 287 4.14 5.53 -16.89
C GLU A 287 5.05 6.72 -17.19
N LYS A 288 5.76 6.67 -18.33
CA LYS A 288 6.62 7.76 -18.80
C LYS A 288 5.82 9.03 -19.05
N ALA A 289 4.69 8.92 -19.75
CA ALA A 289 3.83 10.06 -20.01
C ALA A 289 3.27 10.68 -18.71
N TRP A 290 3.00 9.85 -17.68
CA TRP A 290 2.59 10.35 -16.38
C TRP A 290 3.75 11.07 -15.66
N ALA A 291 4.96 10.49 -15.65
CA ALA A 291 6.14 11.08 -15.01
C ALA A 291 6.57 12.42 -15.64
N GLU A 292 6.35 12.59 -16.95
CA GLU A 292 6.67 13.82 -17.68
C GLU A 292 5.67 14.96 -17.45
N LYS A 293 4.49 14.67 -16.85
CA LYS A 293 3.52 15.69 -16.47
C LYS A 293 3.86 16.23 -15.09
N SER A 294 4.01 17.53 -14.94
CA SER A 294 4.13 18.13 -13.60
C SER A 294 2.88 17.81 -12.77
N LYS A 295 3.08 17.19 -11.62
CA LYS A 295 2.02 16.76 -10.70
C LYS A 295 2.06 17.47 -9.37
N ALA A 296 3.12 18.22 -9.07
CA ALA A 296 3.23 19.00 -7.87
C ALA A 296 2.10 20.04 -7.81
N GLN A 297 1.39 20.04 -6.71
CA GLN A 297 0.36 21.03 -6.42
C GLN A 297 0.78 21.76 -5.15
N THR A 298 0.63 23.08 -5.16
CA THR A 298 0.77 23.86 -3.94
C THR A 298 -0.35 23.38 -3.00
N LEU A 299 0.03 22.76 -1.90
CA LEU A 299 -0.92 22.48 -0.84
C LEU A 299 -1.52 23.81 -0.42
N LYS A 300 -2.80 24.00 -0.62
CA LYS A 300 -3.50 25.15 -0.06
C LYS A 300 -3.44 25.00 1.45
N ASN A 301 -2.74 25.93 2.09
CA ASN A 301 -2.66 26.05 3.55
C ASN A 301 -4.04 26.23 4.16
#